data_2147975fad6b6f3c8ef8edab9c06c11e
#
_entry.id   2147975fad6b6f3c8ef8edab9c06c11e
#
_cell.length_a   1.000
_cell.length_b   1.000
_cell.length_c   1.000
_cell.angle_alpha   90.00
_cell.angle_beta   90.00
_cell.angle_gamma   90.00
#
_symmetry.space_group_name_H-M   'P 1'
#
loop_
_entity.id
_entity.type
_entity.pdbx_description
1 polymer ?
#
loop_
_entity_poly.entity_id
_entity_poly.type
_entity_poly.pdbx_seq_one_letter_code
_entity_poly.pdbx_strand_id
1 'polypeptide(L)'
;MRPITRRGALGAAAAVPLILKSETAFGSQANSAPGLGIVGTGSRGRYVGTIFAKDGRTRLAAICDIQDSSIAAAQKQLPGAAQARVYRDYQELLANPEVDCVLIATPIFLHPDHFEAAVNARKHIYCEKAAAADVAGVKRVLRAGDRADKTKHIQFGFQQRYGPEYLAAEKIIASGQLGELLLMRSHWMVSGQIKPPAQPRPVYASLAEEKLRNWYRWKETSGDFIVEQDCHGVDVLNWYSKSRPLLAIGSGGRKIRPYGDCNDHANITYEYPGGLRGFLHGCQLAQGWTLVNEQFFGTEGTVETTRQYYRWYRPGAGPGGQTAVEEVKSKREPTYDAVEYFVDHVLSGKPENSTVTAAESTLTAILGLLAVETRRPVTWDEMMRLG
;
A
#
# COMPACT_ATOMS: atom_id res chain seq x y z
N MET A 1 47.64 72.43 -27.12
CA MET A 1 47.76 71.05 -26.68
C MET A 1 47.76 71.08 -25.12
N ARG A 2 46.67 70.56 -24.48
CA ARG A 2 46.59 70.43 -23.01
C ARG A 2 46.74 68.95 -22.71
N PRO A 3 47.49 68.57 -21.70
CA PRO A 3 47.71 67.12 -21.33
C PRO A 3 46.47 66.51 -20.66
N ILE A 4 46.13 65.34 -21.08
CA ILE A 4 45.05 64.49 -20.51
C ILE A 4 45.55 63.89 -19.19
N THR A 5 44.93 64.27 -18.13
CA THR A 5 45.27 63.75 -16.80
C THR A 5 44.65 62.36 -16.58
N ARG A 6 45.41 61.50 -15.90
CA ARG A 6 45.13 60.07 -15.57
C ARG A 6 43.96 59.84 -14.59
N ARG A 7 42.96 60.73 -14.50
CA ARG A 7 41.84 60.62 -13.54
C ARG A 7 40.46 60.48 -14.16
N GLY A 8 40.36 59.97 -15.39
CA GLY A 8 39.06 59.86 -16.09
C GLY A 8 38.65 58.47 -16.54
N ALA A 9 39.21 57.41 -15.98
CA ALA A 9 38.90 56.04 -16.47
C ALA A 9 38.57 55.10 -15.30
N LEU A 10 37.66 55.50 -14.37
CA LEU A 10 36.92 54.56 -13.54
C LEU A 10 35.44 54.70 -13.91
N GLY A 11 35.14 54.26 -15.11
CA GLY A 11 33.78 54.00 -15.55
C GLY A 11 33.21 52.81 -14.80
N ALA A 12 32.10 53.02 -14.15
CA ALA A 12 31.31 52.04 -13.42
C ALA A 12 31.08 50.76 -14.26
N ALA A 13 31.75 49.67 -13.89
CA ALA A 13 31.30 48.36 -14.29
C ALA A 13 30.00 48.10 -13.51
N ALA A 14 28.86 48.37 -14.14
CA ALA A 14 27.56 47.89 -13.68
C ALA A 14 27.64 46.36 -13.61
N ALA A 15 27.64 45.82 -12.40
CA ALA A 15 27.47 44.40 -12.19
C ALA A 15 26.05 44.04 -12.69
N VAL A 16 25.97 43.57 -13.91
CA VAL A 16 24.75 42.92 -14.43
C VAL A 16 24.62 41.62 -13.63
N PRO A 17 23.52 41.40 -12.86
CA PRO A 17 23.32 40.13 -12.21
C PRO A 17 23.26 39.09 -13.33
N LEU A 18 24.19 38.13 -13.29
CA LEU A 18 24.10 36.91 -14.11
C LEU A 18 22.88 36.15 -13.63
N ILE A 19 21.73 36.38 -14.25
CA ILE A 19 20.57 35.50 -14.13
C ILE A 19 20.97 34.25 -14.89
N LEU A 20 21.52 33.26 -14.19
CA LEU A 20 21.72 31.95 -14.76
C LEU A 20 20.31 31.41 -15.14
N LYS A 21 20.13 31.15 -16.44
CA LYS A 21 18.92 30.47 -16.89
C LYS A 21 18.78 29.18 -16.14
N SER A 22 17.56 28.81 -15.75
CA SER A 22 17.26 27.59 -14.97
C SER A 22 17.83 26.31 -15.60
N GLU A 23 18.12 26.30 -16.87
CA GLU A 23 18.76 25.22 -17.62
C GLU A 23 20.25 24.99 -17.27
N THR A 24 20.93 25.95 -16.64
CA THR A 24 22.33 25.81 -16.21
C THR A 24 22.46 25.25 -14.80
N ALA A 25 21.32 25.04 -14.13
CA ALA A 25 21.24 24.47 -12.78
C ALA A 25 21.04 22.94 -12.76
N PHE A 26 21.47 22.23 -13.82
CA PHE A 26 21.37 20.75 -13.86
C PHE A 26 22.11 20.03 -12.73
N GLY A 27 23.04 20.68 -12.03
CA GLY A 27 23.60 20.19 -10.78
C GLY A 27 22.67 20.33 -9.56
N SER A 28 21.61 21.16 -9.65
CA SER A 28 20.67 21.40 -8.55
C SER A 28 19.48 20.44 -8.52
N GLN A 29 19.07 19.87 -9.66
CA GLN A 29 17.91 18.94 -9.69
C GLN A 29 18.19 17.63 -8.96
N ALA A 30 19.37 17.06 -9.11
CA ALA A 30 19.74 15.84 -8.38
C ALA A 30 19.86 16.06 -6.87
N ASN A 31 20.20 17.28 -6.43
CA ASN A 31 20.28 17.68 -5.02
C ASN A 31 18.94 18.20 -4.47
N SER A 32 17.96 18.53 -5.32
CA SER A 32 16.62 18.98 -4.94
C SER A 32 15.56 17.87 -4.97
N ALA A 33 15.89 16.68 -5.47
CA ALA A 33 14.99 15.54 -5.45
C ALA A 33 14.71 15.10 -4.00
N PRO A 34 13.43 14.89 -3.62
CA PRO A 34 13.08 14.44 -2.28
C PRO A 34 13.85 13.17 -1.88
N GLY A 35 14.44 13.19 -0.69
CA GLY A 35 15.16 12.06 -0.14
C GLY A 35 14.21 10.98 0.36
N LEU A 36 14.35 9.76 -0.16
CA LEU A 36 13.59 8.59 0.26
C LEU A 36 14.36 7.81 1.31
N GLY A 37 13.75 7.55 2.47
CA GLY A 37 14.17 6.56 3.44
C GLY A 37 13.33 5.30 3.31
N ILE A 38 13.93 4.12 3.46
CA ILE A 38 13.19 2.84 3.46
C ILE A 38 13.36 2.18 4.81
N VAL A 39 12.24 1.94 5.51
CA VAL A 39 12.16 1.18 6.76
C VAL A 39 11.59 -0.20 6.46
N GLY A 40 12.44 -1.23 6.61
CA GLY A 40 12.15 -2.60 6.20
C GLY A 40 12.61 -2.87 4.75
N THR A 41 13.81 -3.47 4.61
CA THR A 41 14.42 -3.80 3.32
C THR A 41 14.21 -5.27 2.93
N GLY A 42 13.15 -5.88 3.41
CA GLY A 42 12.68 -7.19 2.99
C GLY A 42 12.31 -7.23 1.50
N SER A 43 11.70 -8.32 1.04
CA SER A 43 11.32 -8.47 -0.38
C SER A 43 10.42 -7.33 -0.87
N ARG A 44 9.42 -6.93 -0.07
CA ARG A 44 8.48 -5.86 -0.45
C ARG A 44 9.15 -4.49 -0.46
N GLY A 45 9.95 -4.14 0.56
CA GLY A 45 10.68 -2.88 0.61
C GLY A 45 11.64 -2.71 -0.57
N ARG A 46 12.36 -3.78 -0.95
CA ARG A 46 13.22 -3.76 -2.15
C ARG A 46 12.42 -3.63 -3.44
N TYR A 47 11.29 -4.34 -3.55
CA TYR A 47 10.45 -4.26 -4.74
C TYR A 47 9.90 -2.85 -4.96
N VAL A 48 9.24 -2.26 -3.95
CA VAL A 48 8.68 -0.92 -4.03
C VAL A 48 9.78 0.13 -4.16
N GLY A 49 10.87 0.01 -3.41
CA GLY A 49 12.05 0.87 -3.53
C GLY A 49 12.66 0.85 -4.93
N THR A 50 12.65 -0.30 -5.61
CA THR A 50 13.09 -0.39 -7.02
C THR A 50 12.15 0.38 -7.95
N ILE A 51 10.85 0.41 -7.67
CA ILE A 51 9.90 1.20 -8.45
C ILE A 51 10.13 2.70 -8.24
N PHE A 52 10.37 3.16 -7.00
CA PHE A 52 10.79 4.54 -6.72
C PHE A 52 12.08 4.91 -7.47
N ALA A 53 13.07 4.01 -7.49
CA ALA A 53 14.30 4.23 -8.22
C ALA A 53 14.10 4.30 -9.75
N LYS A 54 13.13 3.54 -10.30
CA LYS A 54 12.77 3.60 -11.73
C LYS A 54 11.97 4.85 -12.07
N ASP A 55 11.15 5.37 -11.17
CA ASP A 55 10.48 6.66 -11.33
C ASP A 55 11.51 7.81 -11.44
N GLY A 56 12.60 7.72 -10.68
CA GLY A 56 13.78 8.57 -10.79
C GLY A 56 13.62 9.99 -10.23
N ARG A 57 12.44 10.36 -9.74
CA ARG A 57 12.15 11.70 -9.18
C ARG A 57 12.41 11.82 -7.68
N THR A 58 12.77 10.72 -7.02
CA THR A 58 13.25 10.68 -5.63
C THR A 58 14.66 10.14 -5.57
N ARG A 59 15.42 10.55 -4.55
CA ARG A 59 16.77 10.06 -4.28
C ARG A 59 16.77 9.13 -3.08
N LEU A 60 17.28 7.91 -3.21
CA LEU A 60 17.41 7.01 -2.06
C LEU A 60 18.49 7.56 -1.10
N ALA A 61 18.05 8.13 0.02
CA ALA A 61 18.91 8.74 1.03
C ALA A 61 19.34 7.76 2.11
N ALA A 62 18.43 6.87 2.53
CA ALA A 62 18.68 5.98 3.66
C ALA A 62 17.91 4.65 3.53
N ILE A 63 18.47 3.61 4.14
CA ILE A 63 17.82 2.31 4.35
C ILE A 63 17.95 1.90 5.81
N CYS A 64 16.91 1.25 6.34
CA CYS A 64 16.88 0.73 7.70
C CYS A 64 16.33 -0.70 7.73
N ASP A 65 17.04 -1.60 8.35
CA ASP A 65 16.57 -2.95 8.69
C ASP A 65 17.37 -3.49 9.88
N ILE A 66 16.75 -4.33 10.69
CA ILE A 66 17.42 -5.00 11.82
C ILE A 66 18.23 -6.21 11.39
N GLN A 67 18.03 -6.71 10.16
CA GLN A 67 18.68 -7.91 9.65
C GLN A 67 19.81 -7.54 8.67
N ASP A 68 21.03 -8.00 8.97
CA ASP A 68 22.21 -7.80 8.10
C ASP A 68 22.00 -8.38 6.69
N SER A 69 21.35 -9.54 6.61
CA SER A 69 21.04 -10.18 5.32
C SER A 69 20.09 -9.35 4.46
N SER A 70 19.11 -8.67 5.06
CA SER A 70 18.18 -7.79 4.35
C SER A 70 18.88 -6.53 3.83
N ILE A 71 19.76 -5.93 4.65
CA ILE A 71 20.58 -4.78 4.25
C ILE A 71 21.51 -5.14 3.11
N ALA A 72 22.26 -6.25 3.24
CA ALA A 72 23.17 -6.72 2.19
C ALA A 72 22.43 -7.00 0.88
N ALA A 73 21.24 -7.60 0.97
CA ALA A 73 20.38 -7.83 -0.20
C ALA A 73 19.90 -6.51 -0.82
N ALA A 74 19.53 -5.52 -0.01
CA ALA A 74 19.15 -4.21 -0.50
C ALA A 74 20.31 -3.49 -1.20
N GLN A 75 21.49 -3.46 -0.59
CA GLN A 75 22.69 -2.85 -1.18
C GLN A 75 23.06 -3.46 -2.54
N LYS A 76 22.80 -4.77 -2.71
CA LYS A 76 23.07 -5.47 -3.97
C LYS A 76 22.00 -5.27 -5.03
N GLN A 77 20.73 -5.18 -4.65
CA GLN A 77 19.59 -5.30 -5.57
C GLN A 77 18.88 -3.98 -5.83
N LEU A 78 18.90 -3.06 -4.85
CA LEU A 78 18.16 -1.81 -4.93
C LEU A 78 19.05 -0.71 -5.49
N PRO A 79 18.70 -0.08 -6.61
CA PRO A 79 19.48 1.01 -7.18
C PRO A 79 19.67 2.16 -6.17
N GLY A 80 20.91 2.63 -6.03
CA GLY A 80 21.28 3.70 -5.10
C GLY A 80 21.56 3.24 -3.65
N ALA A 81 21.21 2.00 -3.27
CA ALA A 81 21.35 1.56 -1.88
C ALA A 81 22.81 1.38 -1.42
N ALA A 82 23.76 1.18 -2.36
CA ALA A 82 25.18 1.12 -2.01
C ALA A 82 25.72 2.45 -1.48
N GLN A 83 25.12 3.58 -1.86
CA GLN A 83 25.47 4.93 -1.43
C GLN A 83 24.56 5.45 -0.33
N ALA A 84 23.40 4.83 -0.10
CA ALA A 84 22.45 5.22 0.91
C ALA A 84 22.99 4.98 2.33
N ARG A 85 22.64 5.88 3.25
CA ARG A 85 23.01 5.71 4.66
C ARG A 85 22.27 4.51 5.26
N VAL A 86 22.97 3.67 6.01
CA VAL A 86 22.42 2.47 6.63
C VAL A 86 22.13 2.72 8.10
N TYR A 87 20.92 2.38 8.54
CA TYR A 87 20.48 2.47 9.92
C TYR A 87 19.98 1.12 10.45
N ARG A 88 20.04 0.92 11.76
CA ARG A 88 19.44 -0.21 12.49
C ARG A 88 18.19 0.23 13.25
N ASP A 89 18.14 1.50 13.61
CA ASP A 89 17.01 2.13 14.27
C ASP A 89 16.28 3.04 13.27
N TYR A 90 14.99 2.80 13.11
CA TYR A 90 14.14 3.60 12.23
C TYR A 90 13.98 5.04 12.72
N GLN A 91 14.10 5.30 14.05
CA GLN A 91 14.04 6.65 14.61
C GLN A 91 15.24 7.48 14.15
N GLU A 92 16.43 6.89 14.11
CA GLU A 92 17.62 7.55 13.56
C GLU A 92 17.48 7.86 12.07
N LEU A 93 16.87 6.93 11.28
CA LEU A 93 16.57 7.19 9.87
C LEU A 93 15.60 8.38 9.74
N LEU A 94 14.53 8.40 10.53
CA LEU A 94 13.53 9.46 10.50
C LEU A 94 14.08 10.82 10.97
N ALA A 95 15.07 10.83 11.85
CA ALA A 95 15.78 12.04 12.29
C ALA A 95 16.77 12.59 11.24
N ASN A 96 17.11 11.80 10.20
CA ASN A 96 17.99 12.27 9.14
C ASN A 96 17.32 13.41 8.33
N PRO A 97 17.94 14.61 8.26
CA PRO A 97 17.39 15.74 7.51
C PRO A 97 17.37 15.52 5.98
N GLU A 98 18.15 14.59 5.47
CA GLU A 98 18.14 14.23 4.05
C GLU A 98 16.97 13.31 3.64
N VAL A 99 16.15 12.86 4.59
CA VAL A 99 14.97 12.04 4.36
C VAL A 99 13.72 12.93 4.41
N ASP A 100 13.09 13.14 3.27
CA ASP A 100 11.83 13.88 3.13
C ASP A 100 10.62 12.94 3.12
N CYS A 101 10.80 11.77 2.51
CA CYS A 101 9.79 10.73 2.33
C CYS A 101 10.24 9.44 3.00
N VAL A 102 9.29 8.65 3.51
CA VAL A 102 9.60 7.33 4.05
C VAL A 102 8.69 6.26 3.45
N LEU A 103 9.30 5.17 2.98
CA LEU A 103 8.62 3.92 2.66
C LEU A 103 8.69 3.02 3.90
N ILE A 104 7.54 2.66 4.46
CA ILE A 104 7.41 1.69 5.56
C ILE A 104 6.98 0.36 4.96
N ALA A 105 7.83 -0.66 5.00
CA ALA A 105 7.60 -2.00 4.45
C ALA A 105 8.05 -3.10 5.42
N THR A 106 7.81 -2.88 6.69
CA THR A 106 8.08 -3.79 7.80
C THR A 106 6.92 -4.78 8.00
N PRO A 107 7.04 -5.76 8.90
CA PRO A 107 5.90 -6.57 9.33
C PRO A 107 4.71 -5.73 9.82
N ILE A 108 3.49 -6.15 9.49
CA ILE A 108 2.27 -5.36 9.69
C ILE A 108 2.07 -4.93 11.15
N PHE A 109 2.38 -5.79 12.12
CA PHE A 109 2.23 -5.46 13.55
C PHE A 109 3.13 -4.32 14.02
N LEU A 110 4.19 -3.99 13.27
CA LEU A 110 5.09 -2.86 13.53
C LEU A 110 4.66 -1.56 12.81
N HIS A 111 3.69 -1.64 11.88
CA HIS A 111 3.24 -0.45 11.16
C HIS A 111 2.76 0.67 12.08
N PRO A 112 1.99 0.42 13.17
CA PRO A 112 1.56 1.50 14.06
C PRO A 112 2.72 2.29 14.66
N ASP A 113 3.77 1.61 15.14
CA ASP A 113 4.94 2.26 15.74
C ASP A 113 5.72 3.10 14.71
N HIS A 114 5.98 2.52 13.55
CA HIS A 114 6.74 3.19 12.51
C HIS A 114 5.95 4.34 11.87
N PHE A 115 4.64 4.16 11.69
CA PHE A 115 3.75 5.19 11.16
C PHE A 115 3.63 6.39 12.11
N GLU A 116 3.40 6.14 13.42
CA GLU A 116 3.36 7.19 14.43
C GLU A 116 4.68 7.99 14.48
N ALA A 117 5.82 7.30 14.45
CA ALA A 117 7.12 7.96 14.44
C ALA A 117 7.34 8.79 13.16
N ALA A 118 6.93 8.30 12.00
CA ALA A 118 7.04 9.01 10.74
C ALA A 118 6.13 10.27 10.69
N VAL A 119 4.92 10.18 11.25
CA VAL A 119 4.02 11.33 11.43
C VAL A 119 4.67 12.38 12.35
N ASN A 120 5.21 11.94 13.50
CA ASN A 120 5.87 12.85 14.46
C ASN A 120 7.12 13.51 13.85
N ALA A 121 7.86 12.78 12.99
CA ALA A 121 9.00 13.31 12.24
C ALA A 121 8.60 14.17 11.03
N ARG A 122 7.28 14.37 10.78
CA ARG A 122 6.72 15.21 9.70
C ARG A 122 7.23 14.80 8.31
N LYS A 123 7.29 13.49 8.03
CA LYS A 123 7.68 12.96 6.72
C LYS A 123 6.46 12.76 5.80
N HIS A 124 6.66 12.80 4.48
CA HIS A 124 5.73 12.16 3.57
C HIS A 124 5.81 10.65 3.75
N ILE A 125 4.69 9.94 3.75
CA ILE A 125 4.65 8.55 4.17
C ILE A 125 4.00 7.67 3.09
N TYR A 126 4.74 6.72 2.56
CA TYR A 126 4.20 5.56 1.85
C TYR A 126 4.28 4.37 2.80
N CYS A 127 3.17 3.98 3.40
CA CYS A 127 3.10 2.82 4.29
C CYS A 127 2.49 1.63 3.57
N GLU A 128 3.14 0.47 3.59
CA GLU A 128 2.55 -0.75 3.04
C GLU A 128 1.28 -1.15 3.80
N LYS A 129 0.41 -1.84 3.12
CA LYS A 129 -0.81 -2.40 3.70
C LYS A 129 -0.48 -3.66 4.54
N ALA A 130 -1.30 -4.09 5.48
CA ALA A 130 -2.44 -3.44 6.08
C ALA A 130 -1.99 -2.40 7.10
N ALA A 131 -2.91 -1.54 7.58
CA ALA A 131 -2.55 -0.49 8.52
C ALA A 131 -2.01 -1.03 9.85
N ALA A 132 -2.51 -2.18 10.30
CA ALA A 132 -2.06 -2.91 11.50
C ALA A 132 -2.54 -4.37 11.44
N ALA A 133 -2.07 -5.20 12.38
CA ALA A 133 -2.50 -6.59 12.51
C ALA A 133 -3.79 -6.76 13.35
N ASP A 134 -4.17 -5.77 14.15
CA ASP A 134 -5.30 -5.80 15.07
C ASP A 134 -6.03 -4.46 15.21
N VAL A 135 -7.16 -4.47 15.92
CA VAL A 135 -8.02 -3.28 16.11
C VAL A 135 -7.29 -2.18 16.88
N ALA A 136 -6.52 -2.52 17.90
CA ALA A 136 -5.80 -1.56 18.74
C ALA A 136 -4.74 -0.80 17.90
N GLY A 137 -3.99 -1.53 17.09
CA GLY A 137 -3.02 -0.97 16.15
C GLY A 137 -3.67 -0.06 15.11
N VAL A 138 -4.82 -0.47 14.53
CA VAL A 138 -5.54 0.39 13.57
C VAL A 138 -6.04 1.67 14.23
N LYS A 139 -6.55 1.60 15.46
CA LYS A 139 -6.94 2.81 16.21
C LYS A 139 -5.75 3.75 16.47
N ARG A 140 -4.56 3.21 16.72
CA ARG A 140 -3.33 4.01 16.85
C ARG A 140 -3.00 4.72 15.53
N VAL A 141 -3.04 3.99 14.42
CA VAL A 141 -2.80 4.57 13.08
C VAL A 141 -3.80 5.68 12.77
N LEU A 142 -5.10 5.48 13.05
CA LEU A 142 -6.12 6.52 12.88
C LEU A 142 -5.80 7.78 13.68
N ARG A 143 -5.49 7.65 14.98
CA ARG A 143 -5.12 8.79 15.82
C ARG A 143 -3.85 9.51 15.33
N ALA A 144 -2.88 8.76 14.82
CA ALA A 144 -1.68 9.35 14.24
C ALA A 144 -1.98 10.11 12.95
N GLY A 145 -2.78 9.52 12.05
CA GLY A 145 -3.17 10.15 10.79
C GLY A 145 -4.00 11.42 10.98
N ASP A 146 -4.86 11.47 12.01
CA ASP A 146 -5.66 12.65 12.34
C ASP A 146 -4.80 13.85 12.75
N ARG A 147 -3.73 13.63 13.52
CA ARG A 147 -2.80 14.68 13.96
C ARG A 147 -1.65 14.96 13.00
N ALA A 148 -1.62 14.28 11.85
CA ALA A 148 -0.54 14.44 10.89
C ALA A 148 -0.47 15.86 10.31
N ASP A 149 0.73 16.29 9.97
CA ASP A 149 0.96 17.55 9.25
C ASP A 149 0.26 17.53 7.90
N LYS A 150 -0.71 18.43 7.72
CA LYS A 150 -1.54 18.53 6.52
C LYS A 150 -0.77 18.91 5.25
N THR A 151 0.50 19.31 5.39
CA THR A 151 1.39 19.55 4.24
C THR A 151 2.11 18.29 3.78
N LYS A 152 1.94 17.17 4.48
CA LYS A 152 2.59 15.91 4.17
C LYS A 152 1.62 14.94 3.54
N HIS A 153 2.03 14.34 2.42
CA HIS A 153 1.27 13.31 1.73
C HIS A 153 1.42 11.98 2.47
N ILE A 154 0.29 11.31 2.73
CA ILE A 154 0.23 10.01 3.41
C ILE A 154 -0.57 9.04 2.54
N GLN A 155 0.08 7.98 2.11
CA GLN A 155 -0.49 6.96 1.24
C GLN A 155 -0.23 5.57 1.79
N PHE A 156 -1.26 4.73 1.78
CA PHE A 156 -1.13 3.31 2.08
C PHE A 156 -1.07 2.46 0.81
N GLY A 157 -0.33 1.35 0.85
CA GLY A 157 -0.03 0.47 -0.27
C GLY A 157 -1.19 -0.38 -0.80
N PHE A 158 -2.42 0.16 -0.82
CA PHE A 158 -3.57 -0.42 -1.53
C PHE A 158 -3.50 -0.06 -3.01
N GLN A 159 -2.56 -0.67 -3.73
CA GLN A 159 -2.16 -0.26 -5.08
C GLN A 159 -3.29 -0.34 -6.11
N GLN A 160 -4.31 -1.19 -5.93
CA GLN A 160 -5.47 -1.27 -6.83
C GLN A 160 -6.18 0.09 -6.99
N ARG A 161 -6.17 0.95 -5.97
CA ARG A 161 -6.77 2.29 -6.01
C ARG A 161 -6.15 3.23 -7.04
N TYR A 162 -4.98 2.89 -7.57
CA TYR A 162 -4.21 3.72 -8.50
C TYR A 162 -4.14 3.11 -9.91
N GLY A 163 -4.51 1.85 -10.08
CA GLY A 163 -4.52 1.16 -11.38
C GLY A 163 -5.57 1.74 -12.33
N PRO A 164 -5.22 2.04 -13.59
CA PRO A 164 -6.16 2.64 -14.55
C PRO A 164 -7.39 1.78 -14.81
N GLU A 165 -7.26 0.46 -14.76
CA GLU A 165 -8.37 -0.49 -14.89
C GLU A 165 -9.35 -0.40 -13.70
N TYR A 166 -8.83 -0.24 -12.48
CA TYR A 166 -9.66 -0.07 -11.29
C TYR A 166 -10.34 1.30 -11.26
N LEU A 167 -9.63 2.36 -11.65
CA LEU A 167 -10.18 3.72 -11.74
C LEU A 167 -11.27 3.82 -12.82
N ALA A 168 -11.11 3.10 -13.94
CA ALA A 168 -12.12 3.06 -15.00
C ALA A 168 -13.39 2.32 -14.51
N ALA A 169 -13.23 1.19 -13.83
CA ALA A 169 -14.34 0.43 -13.24
C ALA A 169 -15.09 1.25 -12.18
N GLU A 170 -14.35 1.95 -11.32
CA GLU A 170 -14.95 2.84 -10.30
C GLU A 170 -15.85 3.91 -10.94
N LYS A 171 -15.41 4.52 -12.03
CA LYS A 171 -16.22 5.53 -12.75
C LYS A 171 -17.53 4.98 -13.27
N ILE A 172 -17.55 3.74 -13.80
CA ILE A 172 -18.79 3.09 -14.26
C ILE A 172 -19.75 2.89 -13.09
N ILE A 173 -19.27 2.42 -11.95
CA ILE A 173 -20.09 2.18 -10.75
C ILE A 173 -20.56 3.51 -10.17
N ALA A 174 -19.66 4.47 -9.99
CA ALA A 174 -19.98 5.79 -9.41
C ALA A 174 -20.93 6.62 -10.28
N SER A 175 -20.92 6.42 -11.60
CA SER A 175 -21.87 7.10 -12.52
C SER A 175 -23.29 6.56 -12.46
N GLY A 176 -23.53 5.46 -11.74
CA GLY A 176 -24.84 4.79 -11.67
C GLY A 176 -25.17 3.92 -12.89
N GLN A 177 -24.24 3.71 -13.82
CA GLN A 177 -24.47 2.90 -15.03
C GLN A 177 -24.69 1.42 -14.72
N LEU A 178 -24.32 0.95 -13.53
CA LEU A 178 -24.63 -0.39 -13.04
C LEU A 178 -26.06 -0.52 -12.50
N GLY A 179 -26.78 0.62 -12.33
CA GLY A 179 -28.02 0.65 -11.57
C GLY A 179 -27.79 0.47 -10.07
N GLU A 180 -28.76 -0.08 -9.37
CA GLU A 180 -28.61 -0.42 -7.94
C GLU A 180 -27.60 -1.58 -7.78
N LEU A 181 -26.63 -1.38 -6.89
CA LEU A 181 -25.64 -2.42 -6.58
C LEU A 181 -26.24 -3.45 -5.62
N LEU A 182 -26.37 -4.69 -6.07
CA LEU A 182 -27.08 -5.76 -5.36
C LEU A 182 -26.13 -6.70 -4.61
N LEU A 183 -24.97 -6.98 -5.21
CA LEU A 183 -24.03 -7.96 -4.68
C LEU A 183 -22.62 -7.65 -5.16
N MET A 184 -21.65 -7.91 -4.28
CA MET A 184 -20.23 -7.78 -4.56
C MET A 184 -19.51 -9.07 -4.17
N ARG A 185 -18.45 -9.42 -4.86
CA ARG A 185 -17.57 -10.50 -4.39
C ARG A 185 -16.12 -10.24 -4.76
N SER A 186 -15.22 -10.73 -3.92
CA SER A 186 -13.79 -10.74 -4.14
C SER A 186 -13.25 -12.15 -3.97
N HIS A 187 -12.36 -12.55 -4.87
CA HIS A 187 -11.61 -13.78 -4.78
C HIS A 187 -10.13 -13.47 -4.63
N TRP A 188 -9.52 -14.10 -3.65
CA TRP A 188 -8.08 -14.12 -3.50
C TRP A 188 -7.61 -15.57 -3.38
N MET A 189 -7.64 -16.27 -4.50
CA MET A 189 -7.31 -17.68 -4.62
C MET A 189 -5.94 -17.82 -5.26
N VAL A 190 -4.91 -18.13 -4.47
CA VAL A 190 -3.52 -18.15 -4.95
C VAL A 190 -2.84 -19.49 -4.72
N SER A 191 -1.90 -19.80 -5.61
CA SER A 191 -1.06 -21.00 -5.52
C SER A 191 0.34 -20.66 -5.03
N GLY A 192 1.03 -21.65 -4.44
CA GLY A 192 2.44 -21.56 -4.07
C GLY A 192 2.76 -20.63 -2.90
N GLN A 193 1.76 -20.10 -2.20
CA GLN A 193 1.97 -19.22 -1.04
C GLN A 193 2.39 -20.00 0.21
N ILE A 194 1.92 -21.25 0.35
CA ILE A 194 2.31 -22.11 1.46
C ILE A 194 3.55 -22.89 1.05
N LYS A 195 4.70 -22.36 1.42
CA LYS A 195 5.97 -23.05 1.24
C LYS A 195 6.25 -23.94 2.42
N PRO A 196 6.76 -25.17 2.23
CA PRO A 196 7.29 -25.96 3.33
C PRO A 196 8.39 -25.16 4.04
N PRO A 197 8.59 -25.36 5.36
CA PRO A 197 9.71 -24.75 6.04
C PRO A 197 11.04 -25.18 5.41
N ALA A 198 12.01 -24.29 5.42
CA ALA A 198 13.36 -24.64 5.02
C ALA A 198 13.86 -25.86 5.82
N GLN A 199 14.59 -26.75 5.15
CA GLN A 199 15.16 -27.93 5.81
C GLN A 199 16.69 -27.80 5.78
N PRO A 200 17.38 -27.92 6.92
CA PRO A 200 16.79 -28.01 8.27
C PRO A 200 16.05 -26.69 8.65
N ARG A 201 15.02 -26.80 9.49
CA ARG A 201 14.30 -25.61 9.99
C ARG A 201 15.29 -24.71 10.74
N PRO A 202 15.33 -23.40 10.48
CA PRO A 202 16.18 -22.48 11.24
C PRO A 202 15.85 -22.55 12.74
N VAL A 203 16.89 -22.55 13.57
CA VAL A 203 16.75 -22.44 15.02
C VAL A 203 16.74 -20.95 15.37
N TYR A 204 15.73 -20.52 16.09
CA TYR A 204 15.59 -19.14 16.57
C TYR A 204 15.90 -19.09 18.06
N ALA A 205 16.46 -17.99 18.54
CA ALA A 205 16.81 -17.80 19.94
C ALA A 205 15.57 -17.74 20.84
N SER A 206 14.42 -17.33 20.27
CA SER A 206 13.13 -17.26 20.96
C SER A 206 11.97 -17.36 19.99
N LEU A 207 10.76 -17.64 20.53
CA LEU A 207 9.52 -17.57 19.77
C LEU A 207 9.24 -16.16 19.23
N ALA A 208 9.65 -15.13 19.98
CA ALA A 208 9.52 -13.74 19.53
C ALA A 208 10.36 -13.47 18.29
N GLU A 209 11.60 -13.97 18.25
CA GLU A 209 12.44 -13.86 17.04
C GLU A 209 11.85 -14.66 15.88
N GLU A 210 11.33 -15.86 16.12
CA GLU A 210 10.66 -16.63 15.09
C GLU A 210 9.45 -15.88 14.52
N LYS A 211 8.59 -15.33 15.38
CA LYS A 211 7.44 -14.53 14.96
C LYS A 211 7.86 -13.30 14.15
N LEU A 212 8.90 -12.61 14.56
CA LEU A 212 9.41 -11.45 13.83
C LEU A 212 9.92 -11.82 12.43
N ARG A 213 10.69 -12.91 12.31
CA ARG A 213 11.28 -13.34 11.03
C ARG A 213 10.28 -14.04 10.10
N ASN A 214 9.28 -14.71 10.67
CA ASN A 214 8.21 -15.41 9.94
C ASN A 214 6.84 -14.81 10.24
N TRP A 215 6.76 -13.52 10.41
CA TRP A 215 5.59 -12.76 10.86
C TRP A 215 4.30 -13.11 10.12
N TYR A 216 4.36 -13.39 8.83
CA TYR A 216 3.22 -13.74 7.98
C TYR A 216 2.62 -15.12 8.28
N ARG A 217 3.18 -15.87 9.22
CA ARG A 217 2.68 -17.19 9.65
C ARG A 217 1.94 -17.18 10.97
N TRP A 218 1.96 -16.04 11.66
CA TRP A 218 1.38 -15.88 12.98
C TRP A 218 0.31 -14.80 12.95
N LYS A 219 -0.90 -15.13 13.48
CA LYS A 219 -2.03 -14.19 13.51
C LYS A 219 -1.70 -12.91 14.27
N GLU A 220 -1.01 -13.04 15.39
CA GLU A 220 -0.58 -11.91 16.21
C GLU A 220 0.24 -10.87 15.43
N THR A 221 1.03 -11.32 14.46
CA THR A 221 1.94 -10.46 13.73
C THR A 221 1.49 -10.11 12.31
N SER A 222 0.54 -10.86 11.76
CA SER A 222 0.03 -10.64 10.40
C SER A 222 -1.46 -10.28 10.33
N GLY A 223 -2.22 -10.51 11.41
CA GLY A 223 -3.67 -10.48 11.34
C GLY A 223 -4.26 -11.63 10.50
N ASP A 224 -3.54 -12.76 10.36
CA ASP A 224 -3.88 -13.83 9.42
C ASP A 224 -3.69 -13.42 7.94
N PHE A 225 -3.75 -14.40 7.02
CA PHE A 225 -3.71 -14.13 5.58
C PHE A 225 -4.89 -13.28 5.11
N ILE A 226 -6.01 -13.32 5.85
CA ILE A 226 -7.20 -12.50 5.58
C ILE A 226 -6.85 -10.99 5.67
N VAL A 227 -6.11 -10.58 6.70
CA VAL A 227 -5.67 -9.18 6.87
C VAL A 227 -4.42 -8.89 6.04
N GLU A 228 -3.46 -9.83 6.02
CA GLU A 228 -2.19 -9.63 5.30
C GLU A 228 -2.40 -9.57 3.78
N GLN A 229 -3.26 -10.40 3.23
CA GLN A 229 -3.36 -10.58 1.79
C GLN A 229 -4.74 -10.19 1.23
N ASP A 230 -5.82 -10.74 1.80
CA ASP A 230 -7.16 -10.59 1.24
C ASP A 230 -7.75 -9.19 1.48
N CYS A 231 -7.12 -8.38 2.34
CA CYS A 231 -7.49 -6.98 2.57
C CYS A 231 -7.53 -6.14 1.29
N HIS A 232 -6.77 -6.50 0.26
CA HIS A 232 -6.84 -5.83 -1.04
C HIS A 232 -8.21 -5.94 -1.68
N GLY A 233 -8.82 -7.14 -1.66
CA GLY A 233 -10.14 -7.35 -2.24
C GLY A 233 -11.23 -6.63 -1.46
N VAL A 234 -11.22 -6.72 -0.12
CA VAL A 234 -12.20 -5.98 0.69
C VAL A 234 -12.03 -4.47 0.60
N ASP A 235 -10.83 -3.98 0.35
CA ASP A 235 -10.57 -2.58 0.05
C ASP A 235 -11.34 -2.12 -1.20
N VAL A 236 -11.31 -2.91 -2.27
CA VAL A 236 -12.06 -2.61 -3.50
C VAL A 236 -13.56 -2.68 -3.28
N LEU A 237 -14.06 -3.66 -2.47
CA LEU A 237 -15.47 -3.73 -2.12
C LEU A 237 -15.94 -2.46 -1.38
N ASN A 238 -15.19 -2.01 -0.36
CA ASN A 238 -15.50 -0.79 0.38
C ASN A 238 -15.40 0.46 -0.50
N TRP A 239 -14.37 0.53 -1.34
CA TRP A 239 -14.14 1.66 -2.22
C TRP A 239 -15.28 1.87 -3.21
N TYR A 240 -15.70 0.81 -3.90
CA TYR A 240 -16.73 0.92 -4.94
C TYR A 240 -18.14 1.06 -4.36
N SER A 241 -18.42 0.42 -3.22
CA SER A 241 -19.69 0.61 -2.51
C SER A 241 -19.81 1.95 -1.76
N LYS A 242 -18.69 2.70 -1.62
CA LYS A 242 -18.61 3.92 -0.80
C LYS A 242 -19.10 3.67 0.64
N SER A 243 -18.91 2.46 1.15
CA SER A 243 -19.46 2.02 2.42
C SER A 243 -18.55 0.99 3.09
N ARG A 244 -18.82 0.71 4.34
CA ARG A 244 -18.22 -0.35 5.14
C ARG A 244 -19.29 -1.32 5.64
N PRO A 245 -18.95 -2.58 5.95
CA PRO A 245 -19.93 -3.54 6.44
C PRO A 245 -20.42 -3.21 7.85
N LEU A 246 -21.66 -3.59 8.14
CA LEU A 246 -22.28 -3.55 9.46
C LEU A 246 -21.88 -4.76 10.29
N LEU A 247 -21.75 -5.92 9.66
CA LEU A 247 -21.33 -7.17 10.28
C LEU A 247 -20.68 -8.11 9.26
N ALA A 248 -20.02 -9.13 9.79
CA ALA A 248 -19.50 -10.25 9.00
C ALA A 248 -19.93 -11.61 9.61
N ILE A 249 -20.05 -12.60 8.74
CA ILE A 249 -20.24 -14.02 9.06
C ILE A 249 -19.18 -14.78 8.27
N GLY A 250 -18.46 -15.72 8.90
CA GLY A 250 -17.37 -16.39 8.22
C GLY A 250 -17.14 -17.82 8.65
N SER A 251 -16.53 -18.57 7.74
CA SER A 251 -16.01 -19.92 7.97
C SER A 251 -14.64 -20.03 7.31
N GLY A 252 -13.72 -20.71 7.98
CA GLY A 252 -12.37 -20.90 7.48
C GLY A 252 -11.61 -21.87 8.36
N GLY A 253 -10.34 -22.04 8.07
CA GLY A 253 -9.52 -22.93 8.84
C GLY A 253 -8.12 -23.10 8.32
N ARG A 254 -7.40 -24.01 8.98
CA ARG A 254 -6.03 -24.40 8.65
C ARG A 254 -6.02 -25.88 8.28
N LYS A 255 -5.58 -26.18 7.08
CA LYS A 255 -5.55 -27.54 6.56
C LYS A 255 -4.15 -28.06 6.26
N ILE A 256 -3.33 -27.26 5.59
CA ILE A 256 -2.01 -27.70 5.10
C ILE A 256 -0.82 -26.85 5.59
N ARG A 257 -1.05 -25.74 6.25
CA ARG A 257 0.08 -24.95 6.79
C ARG A 257 0.88 -25.77 7.81
N PRO A 258 2.20 -25.95 7.61
CA PRO A 258 2.99 -26.88 8.43
C PRO A 258 3.34 -26.31 9.81
N TYR A 259 3.30 -24.98 9.98
CA TYR A 259 3.58 -24.29 11.25
C TYR A 259 2.96 -22.88 11.29
N GLY A 260 3.01 -22.22 12.46
CA GLY A 260 2.27 -21.00 12.74
C GLY A 260 0.83 -21.31 13.09
N ASP A 261 -0.01 -20.29 13.17
CA ASP A 261 -1.42 -20.41 13.56
C ASP A 261 -2.41 -19.80 12.56
N CYS A 262 -1.90 -19.18 11.47
CA CYS A 262 -2.75 -18.61 10.42
C CYS A 262 -3.60 -19.67 9.73
N ASN A 263 -4.79 -19.28 9.34
CA ASN A 263 -5.64 -20.03 8.42
C ASN A 263 -4.99 -20.15 7.03
N ASP A 264 -5.53 -20.99 6.18
CA ASP A 264 -5.10 -21.13 4.78
C ASP A 264 -6.28 -21.08 3.78
N HIS A 265 -7.51 -21.00 4.29
CA HIS A 265 -8.71 -20.75 3.51
C HIS A 265 -9.79 -20.09 4.37
N ALA A 266 -10.61 -19.23 3.76
CA ALA A 266 -11.76 -18.60 4.39
C ALA A 266 -12.84 -18.23 3.37
N ASN A 267 -14.10 -18.27 3.80
CA ASN A 267 -15.25 -17.71 3.10
C ASN A 267 -15.97 -16.79 4.08
N ILE A 268 -16.13 -15.53 3.68
CA ILE A 268 -16.69 -14.49 4.55
C ILE A 268 -17.80 -13.78 3.80
N THR A 269 -18.94 -13.61 4.44
CA THR A 269 -20.04 -12.77 3.99
C THR A 269 -20.06 -11.51 4.83
N TYR A 270 -20.05 -10.36 4.17
CA TYR A 270 -20.21 -9.04 4.76
C TYR A 270 -21.60 -8.49 4.46
N GLU A 271 -22.28 -7.97 5.46
CA GLU A 271 -23.53 -7.23 5.30
C GLU A 271 -23.26 -5.73 5.33
N TYR A 272 -23.56 -5.06 4.24
CA TYR A 272 -23.44 -3.62 4.08
C TYR A 272 -24.80 -2.92 4.30
N PRO A 273 -24.80 -1.58 4.51
CA PRO A 273 -26.06 -0.82 4.55
C PRO A 273 -26.91 -1.04 3.28
N GLY A 274 -28.22 -0.89 3.41
CA GLY A 274 -29.16 -1.03 2.29
C GLY A 274 -29.39 -2.46 1.81
N GLY A 275 -28.92 -3.47 2.55
CA GLY A 275 -29.11 -4.87 2.15
C GLY A 275 -28.06 -5.41 1.18
N LEU A 276 -27.07 -4.60 0.76
CA LEU A 276 -25.98 -5.02 -0.10
C LEU A 276 -25.14 -6.12 0.60
N ARG A 277 -24.74 -7.13 -0.16
CA ARG A 277 -23.89 -8.23 0.30
C ARG A 277 -22.54 -8.23 -0.39
N GLY A 278 -21.46 -8.39 0.41
CA GLY A 278 -20.12 -8.61 -0.07
C GLY A 278 -19.63 -10.01 0.31
N PHE A 279 -18.96 -10.71 -0.60
CA PHE A 279 -18.39 -12.01 -0.35
C PHE A 279 -16.87 -11.97 -0.57
N LEU A 280 -16.12 -12.52 0.39
CA LEU A 280 -14.69 -12.76 0.26
C LEU A 280 -14.43 -14.26 0.27
N HIS A 281 -13.75 -14.72 -0.78
CA HIS A 281 -13.25 -16.09 -0.88
C HIS A 281 -11.73 -16.06 -0.91
N GLY A 282 -11.10 -16.36 0.22
CA GLY A 282 -9.65 -16.42 0.38
C GLY A 282 -9.16 -17.86 0.41
N CYS A 283 -8.10 -18.15 -0.36
CA CYS A 283 -7.48 -19.48 -0.35
C CYS A 283 -6.02 -19.42 -0.76
N GLN A 284 -5.15 -20.03 0.03
CA GLN A 284 -3.74 -20.21 -0.28
C GLN A 284 -3.39 -21.67 -0.62
N LEU A 285 -4.40 -22.52 -0.77
CA LEU A 285 -4.29 -23.96 -1.05
C LEU A 285 -4.26 -24.30 -2.54
N ALA A 286 -4.59 -23.32 -3.41
CA ALA A 286 -4.71 -23.56 -4.84
C ALA A 286 -3.38 -24.11 -5.41
N GLN A 287 -3.48 -25.18 -6.21
CA GLN A 287 -2.35 -25.82 -6.88
C GLN A 287 -2.48 -25.60 -8.38
N GLY A 288 -1.52 -24.88 -8.98
CA GLY A 288 -1.50 -24.66 -10.43
C GLY A 288 -2.62 -23.76 -10.97
N TRP A 289 -3.40 -23.10 -10.09
CA TRP A 289 -4.51 -22.22 -10.46
C TRP A 289 -4.54 -20.98 -9.55
N THR A 290 -4.87 -19.83 -10.12
CA THR A 290 -4.94 -18.56 -9.39
C THR A 290 -6.12 -17.74 -9.92
N LEU A 291 -6.91 -17.18 -9.00
CA LEU A 291 -7.95 -16.19 -9.30
C LEU A 291 -7.86 -15.06 -8.29
N VAL A 292 -7.54 -13.86 -8.78
CA VAL A 292 -7.60 -12.62 -8.02
C VAL A 292 -8.45 -11.66 -8.82
N ASN A 293 -9.70 -11.48 -8.39
CA ASN A 293 -10.66 -10.59 -9.05
C ASN A 293 -11.71 -10.09 -8.07
N GLU A 294 -12.36 -8.99 -8.46
CA GLU A 294 -13.57 -8.50 -7.83
C GLU A 294 -14.70 -8.41 -8.85
N GLN A 295 -15.93 -8.63 -8.42
CA GLN A 295 -17.13 -8.56 -9.28
C GLN A 295 -18.24 -7.81 -8.55
N PHE A 296 -18.92 -6.95 -9.31
CA PHE A 296 -19.96 -6.05 -8.83
C PHE A 296 -21.20 -6.25 -9.69
N PHE A 297 -22.28 -6.72 -9.09
CA PHE A 297 -23.54 -7.07 -9.77
C PHE A 297 -24.58 -6.01 -9.45
N GLY A 298 -24.99 -5.28 -10.46
CA GLY A 298 -26.08 -4.29 -10.37
C GLY A 298 -27.28 -4.67 -11.21
N THR A 299 -28.35 -3.90 -11.12
CA THR A 299 -29.60 -4.12 -11.87
C THR A 299 -29.43 -3.95 -13.39
N GLU A 300 -28.46 -3.14 -13.82
CA GLU A 300 -28.22 -2.78 -15.24
C GLU A 300 -26.92 -3.39 -15.80
N GLY A 301 -26.22 -4.22 -15.03
CA GLY A 301 -25.02 -4.88 -15.53
C GLY A 301 -24.11 -5.41 -14.44
N THR A 302 -22.94 -5.89 -14.88
CA THR A 302 -21.89 -6.45 -14.02
C THR A 302 -20.54 -5.87 -14.40
N VAL A 303 -19.75 -5.48 -13.41
CA VAL A 303 -18.34 -5.11 -13.59
C VAL A 303 -17.46 -6.18 -12.96
N GLU A 304 -16.43 -6.58 -13.67
CA GLU A 304 -15.35 -7.44 -13.17
C GLU A 304 -14.03 -6.66 -13.22
N THR A 305 -13.25 -6.69 -12.14
CA THR A 305 -11.91 -6.15 -12.08
C THR A 305 -10.88 -7.22 -11.77
N THR A 306 -9.72 -7.09 -12.36
CA THR A 306 -8.49 -7.81 -12.02
C THR A 306 -7.32 -6.83 -12.05
N ARG A 307 -6.12 -7.25 -11.64
CA ARG A 307 -4.91 -6.44 -11.82
C ARG A 307 -4.41 -6.31 -13.26
N GLN A 308 -5.16 -6.82 -14.23
CA GLN A 308 -4.80 -6.84 -15.63
C GLN A 308 -5.83 -6.18 -16.53
N TYR A 309 -7.08 -6.18 -16.10
CA TYR A 309 -8.17 -5.56 -16.84
C TYR A 309 -9.35 -5.26 -15.93
N TYR A 310 -10.26 -4.38 -16.42
CA TYR A 310 -11.65 -4.40 -16.03
C TYR A 310 -12.52 -4.72 -17.23
N ARG A 311 -13.69 -5.34 -17.00
CA ARG A 311 -14.74 -5.61 -17.97
C ARG A 311 -16.09 -5.20 -17.45
N TRP A 312 -16.86 -4.59 -18.33
CA TRP A 312 -18.24 -4.23 -18.05
C TRP A 312 -19.17 -5.02 -18.95
N TYR A 313 -20.15 -5.70 -18.35
CA TYR A 313 -21.14 -6.52 -19.01
C TYR A 313 -22.51 -5.89 -18.84
N ARG A 314 -23.29 -5.80 -19.93
CA ARG A 314 -24.68 -5.31 -19.92
C ARG A 314 -25.65 -6.39 -20.34
N PRO A 315 -26.94 -6.35 -19.87
CA PRO A 315 -27.97 -7.27 -20.32
C PRO A 315 -28.11 -7.24 -21.85
N GLY A 316 -28.24 -8.41 -22.49
CA GLY A 316 -28.40 -8.54 -23.94
C GLY A 316 -27.13 -8.32 -24.77
N ALA A 317 -25.99 -8.08 -24.19
CA ALA A 317 -24.73 -7.96 -24.91
C ALA A 317 -24.20 -9.37 -25.31
N GLY A 318 -24.33 -9.70 -26.58
CA GLY A 318 -23.84 -10.93 -27.17
C GLY A 318 -24.57 -12.21 -26.75
N PRO A 319 -24.16 -13.38 -27.31
CA PRO A 319 -24.75 -14.69 -27.01
C PRO A 319 -24.58 -15.01 -25.49
N GLY A 320 -25.71 -15.33 -24.84
CA GLY A 320 -25.73 -15.65 -23.40
C GLY A 320 -25.43 -14.47 -22.46
N GLY A 321 -25.40 -13.22 -22.96
CA GLY A 321 -25.13 -12.03 -22.15
C GLY A 321 -23.70 -11.93 -21.58
N GLN A 322 -22.74 -12.64 -22.19
CA GLN A 322 -21.37 -12.74 -21.68
C GLN A 322 -20.35 -11.90 -22.46
N THR A 323 -20.80 -11.06 -23.39
CA THR A 323 -19.89 -10.18 -24.14
C THR A 323 -19.71 -8.87 -23.35
N ALA A 324 -18.48 -8.55 -23.01
CA ALA A 324 -18.17 -7.26 -22.40
C ALA A 324 -18.43 -6.12 -23.40
N VAL A 325 -19.15 -5.09 -22.95
CA VAL A 325 -19.39 -3.88 -23.76
C VAL A 325 -18.23 -2.90 -23.67
N GLU A 326 -17.42 -3.01 -22.62
CA GLU A 326 -16.19 -2.25 -22.43
C GLU A 326 -15.15 -3.12 -21.73
N GLU A 327 -13.91 -3.02 -22.18
CA GLU A 327 -12.73 -3.61 -21.55
C GLU A 327 -11.57 -2.62 -21.56
N VAL A 328 -10.93 -2.43 -20.41
CA VAL A 328 -9.67 -1.69 -20.30
C VAL A 328 -8.63 -2.63 -19.72
N LYS A 329 -7.49 -2.73 -20.41
CA LYS A 329 -6.36 -3.55 -19.97
C LYS A 329 -5.29 -2.70 -19.32
N SER A 330 -4.78 -3.17 -18.19
CA SER A 330 -3.59 -2.59 -17.58
C SER A 330 -2.36 -2.83 -18.45
N LYS A 331 -1.45 -1.86 -18.45
CA LYS A 331 -0.15 -1.97 -19.14
C LYS A 331 0.96 -2.45 -18.21
N ARG A 332 0.74 -2.36 -16.90
CA ARG A 332 1.73 -2.69 -15.87
C ARG A 332 1.05 -3.02 -14.54
N GLU A 333 1.81 -3.53 -13.62
CA GLU A 333 1.32 -3.84 -12.27
C GLU A 333 1.01 -2.54 -11.49
N PRO A 334 -0.14 -2.43 -10.79
CA PRO A 334 -0.62 -1.17 -10.18
C PRO A 334 0.30 -0.50 -9.15
N THR A 335 1.31 -1.20 -8.61
CA THR A 335 2.28 -0.57 -7.69
C THR A 335 3.08 0.54 -8.38
N TYR A 336 3.30 0.45 -9.70
CA TYR A 336 3.95 1.52 -10.45
C TYR A 336 3.11 2.79 -10.44
N ASP A 337 1.80 2.65 -10.66
CA ASP A 337 0.87 3.78 -10.65
C ASP A 337 0.73 4.37 -9.24
N ALA A 338 0.75 3.52 -8.22
CA ALA A 338 0.71 3.95 -6.82
C ALA A 338 1.97 4.76 -6.42
N VAL A 339 3.14 4.35 -6.87
CA VAL A 339 4.40 5.08 -6.59
C VAL A 339 4.43 6.40 -7.35
N GLU A 340 4.05 6.43 -8.64
CA GLU A 340 3.95 7.66 -9.42
C GLU A 340 2.99 8.65 -8.77
N TYR A 341 1.80 8.19 -8.36
CA TYR A 341 0.82 9.01 -7.65
C TYR A 341 1.40 9.62 -6.36
N PHE A 342 2.10 8.81 -5.56
CA PHE A 342 2.77 9.31 -4.35
C PHE A 342 3.77 10.42 -4.67
N VAL A 343 4.65 10.19 -5.64
CA VAL A 343 5.69 11.15 -6.02
C VAL A 343 5.08 12.43 -6.60
N ASP A 344 4.03 12.33 -7.41
CA ASP A 344 3.30 13.48 -7.94
C ASP A 344 2.73 14.37 -6.83
N HIS A 345 2.14 13.78 -5.79
CA HIS A 345 1.57 14.52 -4.67
C HIS A 345 2.63 15.16 -3.78
N VAL A 346 3.77 14.50 -3.59
CA VAL A 346 4.92 15.07 -2.89
C VAL A 346 5.47 16.28 -3.65
N LEU A 347 5.69 16.15 -4.96
CA LEU A 347 6.30 17.20 -5.78
C LEU A 347 5.36 18.37 -6.09
N SER A 348 4.07 18.10 -6.27
CA SER A 348 3.08 19.15 -6.56
C SER A 348 2.68 19.96 -5.33
N GLY A 349 3.03 19.53 -4.12
CA GLY A 349 2.59 20.16 -2.88
C GLY A 349 1.07 20.09 -2.65
N LYS A 350 0.42 19.07 -3.24
CA LYS A 350 -1.02 18.77 -3.07
C LYS A 350 -1.18 17.48 -2.26
N PRO A 351 -0.89 17.50 -0.95
CA PRO A 351 -0.91 16.30 -0.13
C PRO A 351 -2.33 15.75 0.04
N GLU A 352 -2.42 14.44 0.13
CA GLU A 352 -3.61 13.70 0.53
C GLU A 352 -3.27 12.79 1.70
N ASN A 353 -4.30 12.33 2.42
CA ASN A 353 -4.13 11.43 3.55
C ASN A 353 -5.12 10.27 3.44
N SER A 354 -4.62 9.10 3.05
CA SER A 354 -5.42 7.89 2.89
C SER A 354 -5.57 7.04 4.17
N THR A 355 -5.21 7.59 5.33
CA THR A 355 -5.22 6.83 6.61
C THR A 355 -6.59 6.27 6.94
N VAL A 356 -7.67 7.06 6.77
CA VAL A 356 -9.03 6.63 7.12
C VAL A 356 -9.48 5.47 6.23
N THR A 357 -9.29 5.59 4.92
CA THR A 357 -9.67 4.53 3.97
C THR A 357 -8.87 3.25 4.18
N ALA A 358 -7.58 3.36 4.45
CA ALA A 358 -6.72 2.21 4.76
C ALA A 358 -7.12 1.52 6.07
N ALA A 359 -7.46 2.31 7.09
CA ALA A 359 -7.93 1.80 8.37
C ALA A 359 -9.27 1.06 8.22
N GLU A 360 -10.24 1.63 7.49
CA GLU A 360 -11.54 0.97 7.26
C GLU A 360 -11.39 -0.35 6.51
N SER A 361 -10.54 -0.41 5.50
CA SER A 361 -10.28 -1.65 4.76
C SER A 361 -9.57 -2.70 5.61
N THR A 362 -8.62 -2.28 6.45
CA THR A 362 -7.96 -3.17 7.41
C THR A 362 -8.95 -3.69 8.46
N LEU A 363 -9.79 -2.82 9.03
CA LEU A 363 -10.83 -3.21 9.98
C LEU A 363 -11.87 -4.15 9.36
N THR A 364 -12.21 -3.97 8.09
CA THR A 364 -13.12 -4.88 7.39
C THR A 364 -12.52 -6.28 7.29
N ALA A 365 -11.23 -6.40 6.98
CA ALA A 365 -10.54 -7.69 6.98
C ALA A 365 -10.47 -8.32 8.39
N ILE A 366 -10.19 -7.51 9.43
CA ILE A 366 -10.20 -7.95 10.83
C ILE A 366 -11.61 -8.41 11.27
N LEU A 367 -12.66 -7.70 10.85
CA LEU A 367 -14.05 -8.08 11.13
C LEU A 367 -14.36 -9.48 10.57
N GLY A 368 -13.90 -9.73 9.33
CA GLY A 368 -14.01 -11.05 8.71
C GLY A 368 -13.24 -12.14 9.45
N LEU A 369 -12.01 -11.84 9.86
CA LEU A 369 -11.20 -12.77 10.68
C LEU A 369 -11.90 -13.12 12.00
N LEU A 370 -12.42 -12.13 12.71
CA LEU A 370 -13.15 -12.35 13.97
C LEU A 370 -14.39 -13.23 13.77
N ALA A 371 -15.13 -13.01 12.66
CA ALA A 371 -16.28 -13.86 12.33
C ALA A 371 -15.87 -15.34 12.07
N VAL A 372 -14.75 -15.56 11.38
CA VAL A 372 -14.19 -16.91 11.16
C VAL A 372 -13.77 -17.55 12.48
N GLU A 373 -13.09 -16.82 13.35
CA GLU A 373 -12.57 -17.34 14.61
C GLU A 373 -13.67 -17.63 15.64
N THR A 374 -14.64 -16.73 15.75
CA THR A 374 -15.74 -16.87 16.71
C THR A 374 -16.85 -17.79 16.22
N ARG A 375 -16.87 -18.12 14.90
CA ARG A 375 -17.90 -18.95 14.24
C ARG A 375 -19.33 -18.45 14.45
N ARG A 376 -19.49 -17.13 14.53
CA ARG A 376 -20.77 -16.44 14.65
C ARG A 376 -20.73 -15.11 13.94
N PRO A 377 -21.90 -14.46 13.72
CA PRO A 377 -21.92 -13.08 13.28
C PRO A 377 -21.16 -12.17 14.27
N VAL A 378 -20.34 -11.26 13.73
CA VAL A 378 -19.65 -10.21 14.51
C VAL A 378 -20.02 -8.88 13.90
N THR A 379 -20.52 -7.93 14.70
CA THR A 379 -20.87 -6.60 14.24
C THR A 379 -19.65 -5.67 14.24
N TRP A 380 -19.69 -4.64 13.40
CA TRP A 380 -18.67 -3.60 13.40
C TRP A 380 -18.50 -2.95 14.78
N ASP A 381 -19.60 -2.63 15.45
CA ASP A 381 -19.56 -1.99 16.77
C ASP A 381 -18.99 -2.92 17.85
N GLU A 382 -19.26 -4.23 17.76
CA GLU A 382 -18.65 -5.22 18.64
C GLU A 382 -17.13 -5.26 18.43
N MET A 383 -16.67 -5.37 17.19
CA MET A 383 -15.24 -5.33 16.86
C MET A 383 -14.58 -4.04 17.37
N MET A 384 -15.21 -2.89 17.17
CA MET A 384 -14.67 -1.61 17.60
C MET A 384 -14.56 -1.43 19.11
N ARG A 385 -15.21 -2.28 19.91
CA ARG A 385 -15.00 -2.31 21.37
C ARG A 385 -13.74 -3.08 21.78
N LEU A 386 -13.15 -3.85 20.88
CA LEU A 386 -11.88 -4.55 21.10
C LEU A 386 -10.71 -3.56 20.96
N GLY A 387 -9.77 -3.52 21.88
CA GLY A 387 -8.54 -2.70 21.84
C GLY A 387 -8.68 -1.30 22.39
#